data_723b1d937ad04d1ae2e6238eb87adc7f
#
_entry.id   723b1d937ad04d1ae2e6238eb87adc7f
#
_cell.length_a   1.000
_cell.length_b   1.000
_cell.length_c   1.000
_cell.angle_alpha   90.00
_cell.angle_beta   90.00
_cell.angle_gamma   90.00
#
_symmetry.space_group_name_H-M   'P 1'
#
loop_
_entity.id
_entity.type
_entity.pdbx_description
1 polymer ?
#
loop_
_entity_poly.entity_id
_entity_poly.type
_entity_poly.pdbx_seq_one_letter_code
_entity_poly.pdbx_strand_id
1 'polypeptide(L)'
;MKIGLLHLSDIHISKNETTINYLIPKIQSTCHFELNEIIKLYIIVTGDIANTGNSAEYDIARLFFEELQKNIKENNSFINSIKFIIAPGNHDCLFEASNPVRDALLLTIKADDVAPEIATACLEVQDNFWNFYSRICGDIPSLKISYQIKDKLSLDTSIIFNCYNTSWMSTKNEADCNKIMPVSSLLSYEKRPNDIIISLFHHPTSWLSPHTQKNNKKIFEDHLLQSSNIVLCGHEHSTSSKKILSLKGNDEFIYLEGGAFKEKSGKSSFKLICFDTVDFSGNSYTFEFRGNDYVQIDNISYKLSHSRNDVNIDNEFFKIITDIIIPIKHPIIEKVTLPDIFVYPDLEPLTDTDDLAARKYKDSFEILKFDDEKIIIEGDSQSGRTSLLYAYYYQLFKKGYFPLYIKGKEIKKQKVKEIIKQCIKQQYRKPFTEKNYIEKEFSKRVLLIDDIDRCDLNATGKQKLLEELKKDFSK
;
A
#
# COMPACT_ATOMS: atom_id res chain seq x y z
N MET A 1 -8.28 5.74 -9.28
CA MET A 1 -7.42 6.95 -9.14
C MET A 1 -6.01 6.58 -9.56
N LYS A 2 -5.43 7.35 -10.49
CA LYS A 2 -4.06 7.08 -10.95
C LYS A 2 -3.03 7.74 -10.03
N ILE A 3 -2.05 6.95 -9.61
CA ILE A 3 -0.93 7.31 -8.75
C ILE A 3 0.36 7.21 -9.54
N GLY A 4 1.25 8.16 -9.36
CA GLY A 4 2.59 8.15 -9.93
C GLY A 4 3.68 8.05 -8.87
N LEU A 5 4.73 7.30 -9.17
CA LEU A 5 5.97 7.27 -8.40
C LEU A 5 7.11 7.67 -9.35
N LEU A 6 7.69 8.84 -9.16
CA LEU A 6 8.89 9.25 -9.86
C LEU A 6 10.09 8.75 -9.05
N HIS A 7 10.75 7.69 -9.53
CA HIS A 7 11.85 7.05 -8.83
C HIS A 7 13.19 7.54 -9.34
N LEU A 8 13.91 8.20 -8.47
CA LEU A 8 15.28 8.69 -8.63
C LEU A 8 16.19 7.92 -7.69
N SER A 9 17.42 7.66 -8.10
CA SER A 9 18.46 7.03 -7.29
C SER A 9 19.83 7.55 -7.72
N ASP A 10 20.82 7.49 -6.82
CA ASP A 10 22.21 7.75 -7.17
C ASP A 10 22.39 9.10 -7.89
N ILE A 11 21.95 10.17 -7.22
CA ILE A 11 21.96 11.54 -7.76
C ILE A 11 23.36 12.15 -7.68
N HIS A 12 24.11 11.83 -6.62
CA HIS A 12 25.50 12.23 -6.41
C HIS A 12 25.79 13.72 -6.60
N ILE A 13 24.97 14.56 -5.97
CA ILE A 13 25.16 16.03 -6.02
C ILE A 13 26.47 16.38 -5.33
N SER A 14 27.34 17.07 -6.06
CA SER A 14 28.61 17.58 -5.55
C SER A 14 28.54 19.04 -5.15
N LYS A 15 29.49 19.52 -4.32
CA LYS A 15 29.56 20.93 -3.85
C LYS A 15 29.61 21.97 -4.97
N ASN A 16 30.05 21.59 -6.15
CA ASN A 16 30.18 22.48 -7.31
C ASN A 16 29.17 22.16 -8.41
N GLU A 17 28.07 21.51 -8.07
CA GLU A 17 27.03 21.15 -9.02
C GLU A 17 26.27 22.36 -9.52
N THR A 18 26.30 22.62 -10.82
CA THR A 18 25.61 23.77 -11.44
C THR A 18 24.61 23.36 -12.53
N THR A 19 24.63 22.09 -12.93
CA THR A 19 23.96 21.63 -14.16
C THR A 19 22.75 20.75 -13.92
N ILE A 20 22.54 20.24 -12.68
CA ILE A 20 21.50 19.25 -12.42
C ILE A 20 20.07 19.78 -12.73
N ASN A 21 19.85 21.08 -12.50
CA ASN A 21 18.55 21.72 -12.79
C ASN A 21 18.19 21.73 -14.29
N TYR A 22 19.18 21.59 -15.19
CA TYR A 22 18.95 21.45 -16.62
C TYR A 22 18.14 20.20 -16.98
N LEU A 23 18.17 19.17 -16.15
CA LEU A 23 17.43 17.93 -16.37
C LEU A 23 15.94 18.04 -16.01
N ILE A 24 15.55 19.01 -15.17
CA ILE A 24 14.16 19.15 -14.67
C ILE A 24 13.14 19.32 -15.80
N PRO A 25 13.26 20.32 -16.71
CA PRO A 25 12.29 20.50 -17.79
C PRO A 25 12.27 19.30 -18.75
N LYS A 26 13.36 18.54 -18.85
CA LYS A 26 13.44 17.34 -19.67
C LYS A 26 12.69 16.16 -19.08
N ILE A 27 12.76 15.97 -17.76
CA ILE A 27 11.91 14.99 -17.05
C ILE A 27 10.44 15.31 -17.32
N GLN A 28 10.05 16.57 -17.14
CA GLN A 28 8.68 17.01 -17.33
C GLN A 28 8.20 16.80 -18.77
N SER A 29 8.98 17.21 -19.77
CA SER A 29 8.59 17.07 -21.19
C SER A 29 8.47 15.61 -21.61
N THR A 30 9.36 14.75 -21.11
CA THR A 30 9.38 13.32 -21.45
C THR A 30 8.21 12.55 -20.83
N CYS A 31 7.82 12.91 -19.60
CA CYS A 31 6.74 12.22 -18.88
C CYS A 31 5.39 12.92 -19.01
N HIS A 32 5.25 13.90 -19.88
CA HIS A 32 4.08 14.77 -19.94
C HIS A 32 2.75 14.01 -20.08
N PHE A 33 2.69 13.00 -20.92
CA PHE A 33 1.47 12.22 -21.14
C PHE A 33 1.08 11.42 -19.91
N GLU A 34 2.03 10.73 -19.30
CA GLU A 34 1.79 9.90 -18.13
C GLU A 34 1.44 10.76 -16.92
N LEU A 35 2.13 11.90 -16.73
CA LEU A 35 1.90 12.80 -15.61
C LEU A 35 0.52 13.48 -15.66
N ASN A 36 -0.04 13.74 -16.85
CA ASN A 36 -1.36 14.34 -17.01
C ASN A 36 -2.52 13.43 -16.55
N GLU A 37 -2.27 12.15 -16.37
CA GLU A 37 -3.27 11.20 -15.87
C GLU A 37 -3.17 10.97 -14.36
N ILE A 38 -2.13 11.50 -13.72
CA ILE A 38 -1.80 11.28 -12.30
C ILE A 38 -2.48 12.33 -11.42
N ILE A 39 -3.10 11.88 -10.35
CA ILE A 39 -3.74 12.73 -9.34
C ILE A 39 -2.83 12.98 -8.15
N LYS A 40 -2.06 11.97 -7.73
CA LYS A 40 -1.03 12.08 -6.69
C LYS A 40 0.30 11.57 -7.20
N LEU A 41 1.35 12.32 -6.97
CA LEU A 41 2.71 11.95 -7.32
C LEU A 41 3.56 11.80 -6.05
N TYR A 42 4.33 10.74 -5.98
CA TYR A 42 5.37 10.56 -4.98
C TYR A 42 6.73 10.60 -5.67
N ILE A 43 7.61 11.50 -5.23
CA ILE A 43 9.00 11.52 -5.67
C ILE A 43 9.77 10.63 -4.70
N ILE A 44 10.18 9.46 -5.20
CA ILE A 44 10.87 8.44 -4.43
C ILE A 44 12.36 8.57 -4.68
N VAL A 45 13.15 8.63 -3.60
CA VAL A 45 14.61 8.66 -3.71
C VAL A 45 15.19 7.51 -2.89
N THR A 46 15.85 6.58 -3.58
CA THR A 46 16.46 5.39 -2.98
C THR A 46 17.94 5.58 -2.66
N GLY A 47 18.29 6.76 -2.15
CA GLY A 47 19.61 7.05 -1.61
C GLY A 47 20.59 7.69 -2.58
N ASP A 48 21.77 8.00 -2.05
CA ASP A 48 22.88 8.65 -2.71
C ASP A 48 22.50 9.99 -3.36
N ILE A 49 21.88 10.84 -2.54
CA ILE A 49 21.51 12.21 -2.92
C ILE A 49 22.77 13.07 -2.98
N ALA A 50 23.56 13.06 -1.93
CA ALA A 50 24.85 13.73 -1.86
C ALA A 50 25.95 12.83 -2.47
N ASN A 51 27.07 13.42 -2.82
CA ASN A 51 28.24 12.66 -3.27
C ASN A 51 29.16 12.26 -2.11
N THR A 52 29.17 13.03 -1.02
CA THR A 52 30.06 12.81 0.15
C THR A 52 29.35 13.02 1.48
N GLY A 53 28.03 13.21 1.50
CA GLY A 53 27.25 13.48 2.70
C GLY A 53 27.48 14.86 3.32
N ASN A 54 28.09 15.79 2.57
CA ASN A 54 28.40 17.13 3.08
C ASN A 54 27.17 18.05 3.05
N SER A 55 27.03 18.92 4.05
CA SER A 55 25.88 19.83 4.18
C SER A 55 25.69 20.75 2.96
N ALA A 56 26.76 21.22 2.33
CA ALA A 56 26.69 22.07 1.14
C ALA A 56 26.10 21.33 -0.08
N GLU A 57 26.29 20.02 -0.18
CA GLU A 57 25.68 19.20 -1.23
C GLU A 57 24.16 19.09 -1.03
N TYR A 58 23.71 19.00 0.21
CA TYR A 58 22.28 19.00 0.55
C TYR A 58 21.61 20.36 0.36
N ASP A 59 22.30 21.47 0.50
CA ASP A 59 21.73 22.78 0.17
C ASP A 59 21.42 22.88 -1.34
N ILE A 60 22.29 22.33 -2.19
CA ILE A 60 22.05 22.24 -3.65
C ILE A 60 20.91 21.23 -3.93
N ALA A 61 20.93 20.07 -3.27
CA ALA A 61 19.88 19.06 -3.42
C ALA A 61 18.49 19.62 -3.07
N ARG A 62 18.41 20.42 -2.02
CA ARG A 62 17.16 21.08 -1.63
C ARG A 62 16.62 21.97 -2.75
N LEU A 63 17.46 22.81 -3.33
CA LEU A 63 17.06 23.68 -4.45
C LEU A 63 16.60 22.87 -5.67
N PHE A 64 17.31 21.77 -5.97
CA PHE A 64 16.92 20.87 -7.05
C PHE A 64 15.53 20.26 -6.82
N PHE A 65 15.26 19.72 -5.63
CA PHE A 65 13.96 19.09 -5.34
C PHE A 65 12.80 20.11 -5.26
N GLU A 66 13.06 21.31 -4.73
CA GLU A 66 12.07 22.39 -4.72
C GLU A 66 11.71 22.82 -6.15
N GLU A 67 12.71 22.99 -7.03
CA GLU A 67 12.48 23.35 -8.43
C GLU A 67 11.81 22.20 -9.22
N LEU A 68 12.20 20.94 -8.98
CA LEU A 68 11.56 19.79 -9.59
C LEU A 68 10.07 19.72 -9.21
N GLN A 69 9.76 19.87 -7.93
CA GLN A 69 8.38 19.86 -7.45
C GLN A 69 7.56 21.01 -8.07
N LYS A 70 8.13 22.20 -8.09
CA LYS A 70 7.50 23.40 -8.66
C LYS A 70 7.22 23.20 -10.16
N ASN A 71 8.23 22.78 -10.93
CA ASN A 71 8.12 22.57 -12.36
C ASN A 71 7.03 21.54 -12.72
N ILE A 72 7.03 20.39 -12.02
CA ILE A 72 6.01 19.37 -12.23
C ILE A 72 4.61 19.91 -11.90
N LYS A 73 4.46 20.64 -10.79
CA LYS A 73 3.15 21.17 -10.37
C LYS A 73 2.60 22.24 -11.30
N GLU A 74 3.46 23.11 -11.81
CA GLU A 74 3.06 24.18 -12.74
C GLU A 74 2.64 23.65 -14.12
N ASN A 75 3.22 22.53 -14.56
CA ASN A 75 2.95 21.96 -15.88
C ASN A 75 1.90 20.82 -15.87
N ASN A 76 1.38 20.40 -14.70
CA ASN A 76 0.40 19.32 -14.59
C ASN A 76 -0.72 19.68 -13.63
N SER A 77 -1.78 20.27 -14.16
CA SER A 77 -2.92 20.78 -13.37
C SER A 77 -3.72 19.68 -12.63
N PHE A 78 -3.63 18.43 -13.07
CA PHE A 78 -4.31 17.31 -12.44
C PHE A 78 -3.62 16.78 -11.18
N ILE A 79 -2.32 17.08 -10.99
CA ILE A 79 -1.58 16.62 -9.82
C ILE A 79 -1.95 17.49 -8.61
N ASN A 80 -2.78 16.94 -7.74
CA ASN A 80 -3.25 17.63 -6.54
C ASN A 80 -2.21 17.65 -5.42
N SER A 81 -1.32 16.67 -5.36
CA SER A 81 -0.34 16.49 -4.29
C SER A 81 0.94 15.86 -4.79
N ILE A 82 2.07 16.42 -4.38
CA ILE A 82 3.40 15.87 -4.57
C ILE A 82 4.03 15.68 -3.19
N LYS A 83 4.51 14.46 -2.89
CA LYS A 83 5.19 14.12 -1.63
C LYS A 83 6.54 13.47 -1.91
N PHE A 84 7.52 13.77 -1.08
CA PHE A 84 8.82 13.13 -1.12
C PHE A 84 8.86 11.93 -0.17
N ILE A 85 9.44 10.83 -0.64
CA ILE A 85 9.71 9.61 0.14
C ILE A 85 11.17 9.26 -0.11
N ILE A 86 12.01 9.40 0.90
CA ILE A 86 13.46 9.37 0.73
C ILE A 86 14.06 8.35 1.71
N ALA A 87 14.95 7.50 1.25
CA ALA A 87 15.82 6.66 2.08
C ALA A 87 17.29 7.05 1.84
N PRO A 88 18.18 6.96 2.84
CA PRO A 88 19.59 7.29 2.66
C PRO A 88 20.37 6.22 1.91
N GLY A 89 21.38 6.63 1.15
CA GLY A 89 22.40 5.77 0.56
C GLY A 89 23.76 5.84 1.28
N ASN A 90 24.75 5.12 0.77
CA ASN A 90 26.06 5.10 1.39
C ASN A 90 26.86 6.41 1.17
N HIS A 91 26.62 7.10 0.07
CA HIS A 91 27.18 8.43 -0.17
C HIS A 91 26.50 9.55 0.65
N ASP A 92 25.38 9.25 1.27
CA ASP A 92 24.73 10.15 2.22
C ASP A 92 25.35 10.10 3.63
N CYS A 93 26.41 9.30 3.80
CA CYS A 93 27.22 9.23 5.01
C CYS A 93 28.46 10.14 4.89
N LEU A 94 28.69 10.96 5.94
CA LEU A 94 29.87 11.82 6.01
C LEU A 94 31.06 11.06 6.62
N PHE A 95 32.05 10.71 5.79
CA PHE A 95 33.26 10.00 6.21
C PHE A 95 34.52 10.90 6.23
N GLU A 96 34.37 12.20 6.50
CA GLU A 96 35.51 13.16 6.50
C GLU A 96 36.47 12.94 7.68
N ALA A 97 35.96 12.48 8.82
CA ALA A 97 36.77 12.17 9.99
C ALA A 97 36.75 10.67 10.28
N SER A 98 37.92 10.13 10.69
CA SER A 98 37.98 8.80 11.28
C SER A 98 37.13 8.75 12.56
N ASN A 99 36.19 7.81 12.62
CA ASN A 99 35.42 7.52 13.84
C ASN A 99 35.80 6.11 14.31
N PRO A 100 36.90 5.95 15.06
CA PRO A 100 37.43 4.65 15.46
C PRO A 100 36.46 3.89 16.37
N VAL A 101 35.57 4.59 17.10
CA VAL A 101 34.54 3.96 17.91
C VAL A 101 33.51 3.28 17.02
N ARG A 102 33.00 4.01 16.03
CA ARG A 102 32.07 3.43 15.05
C ARG A 102 32.70 2.27 14.28
N ASP A 103 33.95 2.42 13.83
CA ASP A 103 34.65 1.37 13.09
C ASP A 103 34.80 0.10 13.95
N ALA A 104 35.14 0.25 15.23
CA ALA A 104 35.21 -0.86 16.19
C ALA A 104 33.84 -1.51 16.41
N LEU A 105 32.78 -0.70 16.54
CA LEU A 105 31.40 -1.23 16.68
C LEU A 105 31.00 -2.05 15.45
N LEU A 106 31.24 -1.53 14.24
CA LEU A 106 30.91 -2.24 12.99
C LEU A 106 31.58 -3.60 12.87
N LEU A 107 32.81 -3.74 13.33
CA LEU A 107 33.54 -5.02 13.35
C LEU A 107 32.93 -6.07 14.29
N THR A 108 32.18 -5.64 15.30
CA THR A 108 31.51 -6.54 16.25
C THR A 108 30.16 -7.04 15.76
N ILE A 109 29.55 -6.38 14.77
CA ILE A 109 28.22 -6.70 14.26
C ILE A 109 28.28 -7.93 13.35
N LYS A 110 27.84 -9.08 13.89
CA LYS A 110 27.78 -10.37 13.15
C LYS A 110 26.44 -11.08 13.34
N ALA A 111 25.61 -10.58 14.25
CA ALA A 111 24.30 -11.14 14.53
C ALA A 111 23.23 -10.58 13.60
N ASP A 112 22.11 -11.30 13.49
CA ASP A 112 20.94 -10.85 12.70
C ASP A 112 20.18 -9.69 13.36
N ASP A 113 20.54 -9.36 14.60
CA ASP A 113 19.98 -8.26 15.35
C ASP A 113 21.05 -7.43 16.04
N VAL A 114 20.77 -6.17 16.27
CA VAL A 114 21.73 -5.19 16.78
C VAL A 114 21.05 -4.38 17.89
N ALA A 115 21.77 -4.15 18.99
CA ALA A 115 21.29 -3.29 20.05
C ALA A 115 21.00 -1.87 19.54
N PRO A 116 19.89 -1.24 19.92
CA PRO A 116 19.49 0.09 19.45
C PRO A 116 20.56 1.16 19.68
N GLU A 117 21.32 1.06 20.75
CA GLU A 117 22.41 1.99 21.10
C GLU A 117 23.56 1.92 20.09
N ILE A 118 23.93 0.70 19.68
CA ILE A 118 24.96 0.48 18.66
C ILE A 118 24.50 1.05 17.32
N ALA A 119 23.26 0.76 16.95
CA ALA A 119 22.68 1.25 15.72
C ALA A 119 22.63 2.78 15.69
N THR A 120 22.25 3.42 16.79
CA THR A 120 22.19 4.88 16.96
C THR A 120 23.59 5.50 16.78
N ALA A 121 24.62 4.95 17.44
CA ALA A 121 25.99 5.44 17.30
C ALA A 121 26.50 5.31 15.85
N CYS A 122 26.12 4.25 15.14
CA CYS A 122 26.50 4.08 13.74
C CYS A 122 25.83 5.06 12.79
N LEU A 123 24.70 5.66 13.17
CA LEU A 123 23.91 6.58 12.35
C LEU A 123 24.39 8.04 12.40
N GLU A 124 25.30 8.42 13.29
CA GLU A 124 25.83 9.79 13.41
C GLU A 124 26.45 10.31 12.09
N VAL A 125 27.02 9.44 11.29
CA VAL A 125 27.56 9.80 9.97
C VAL A 125 26.50 10.27 8.97
N GLN A 126 25.23 10.11 9.28
CA GLN A 126 24.08 10.51 8.44
C GLN A 126 23.38 11.78 8.98
N ASP A 127 23.93 12.50 9.95
CA ASP A 127 23.25 13.65 10.55
C ASP A 127 22.93 14.75 9.53
N ASN A 128 23.82 15.01 8.57
CA ASN A 128 23.58 15.96 7.49
C ASN A 128 22.40 15.53 6.60
N PHE A 129 22.28 14.23 6.32
CA PHE A 129 21.14 13.67 5.58
C PHE A 129 19.82 13.89 6.35
N TRP A 130 19.80 13.61 7.66
CA TRP A 130 18.57 13.77 8.43
C TRP A 130 18.16 15.24 8.62
N ASN A 131 19.14 16.16 8.66
CA ASN A 131 18.88 17.59 8.62
C ASN A 131 18.28 18.01 7.27
N PHE A 132 18.77 17.49 6.17
CA PHE A 132 18.17 17.69 4.85
C PHE A 132 16.77 17.07 4.76
N TYR A 133 16.61 15.82 5.22
CA TYR A 133 15.32 15.13 5.25
C TYR A 133 14.24 15.97 5.93
N SER A 134 14.55 16.59 7.07
CA SER A 134 13.59 17.43 7.80
C SER A 134 13.12 18.66 7.01
N ARG A 135 13.97 19.19 6.14
CA ARG A 135 13.63 20.37 5.31
C ARG A 135 12.73 20.00 4.10
N ILE A 136 12.83 18.76 3.61
CA ILE A 136 12.09 18.29 2.41
C ILE A 136 10.84 17.49 2.80
N CYS A 137 10.97 16.58 3.76
CA CYS A 137 9.93 15.63 4.13
C CYS A 137 9.18 16.01 5.41
N GLY A 138 9.70 16.92 6.22
CA GLY A 138 9.15 17.30 7.52
C GLY A 138 9.81 16.55 8.68
N ASP A 139 9.03 16.06 9.64
CA ASP A 139 9.56 15.46 10.86
C ASP A 139 10.52 14.28 10.61
N ILE A 140 11.65 14.29 11.31
CA ILE A 140 12.63 13.20 11.27
C ILE A 140 12.00 11.98 11.96
N PRO A 141 12.04 10.79 11.31
CA PRO A 141 11.55 9.57 11.94
C PRO A 141 12.26 9.25 13.25
N SER A 142 11.50 8.81 14.25
CA SER A 142 12.06 8.41 15.56
C SER A 142 13.02 7.22 15.44
N LEU A 143 12.75 6.31 14.51
CA LEU A 143 13.62 5.18 14.17
C LEU A 143 14.25 5.42 12.80
N LYS A 144 15.56 5.72 12.78
CA LYS A 144 16.31 6.05 11.55
C LYS A 144 16.76 4.81 10.75
N ILE A 145 16.68 3.61 11.31
CA ILE A 145 17.00 2.34 10.60
C ILE A 145 15.84 1.89 9.74
N SER A 146 14.62 2.03 10.25
CA SER A 146 13.43 1.74 9.48
C SER A 146 12.29 2.62 9.94
N TYR A 147 11.49 3.11 8.99
CA TYR A 147 10.36 3.97 9.27
C TYR A 147 9.27 3.80 8.22
N GLN A 148 8.06 4.12 8.61
CA GLN A 148 6.89 3.96 7.78
C GLN A 148 6.22 5.30 7.55
N ILE A 149 5.89 5.57 6.29
CA ILE A 149 5.09 6.73 5.88
C ILE A 149 3.78 6.19 5.32
N LYS A 150 2.67 6.65 5.90
CA LYS A 150 1.33 6.26 5.45
C LYS A 150 0.61 7.47 4.87
N ASP A 151 0.04 7.29 3.68
CA ASP A 151 -0.84 8.28 3.06
C ASP A 151 -2.18 7.66 2.69
N LYS A 152 -3.25 8.33 3.07
CA LYS A 152 -4.61 7.89 2.79
C LYS A 152 -5.01 8.33 1.39
N LEU A 153 -5.33 7.38 0.52
CA LEU A 153 -5.74 7.65 -0.86
C LEU A 153 -7.26 7.78 -0.99
N SER A 154 -7.99 6.96 -0.24
CA SER A 154 -9.46 6.98 -0.15
C SER A 154 -9.89 6.55 1.25
N LEU A 155 -11.19 6.43 1.49
CA LEU A 155 -11.69 5.91 2.77
C LEU A 155 -11.08 4.55 3.13
N ASP A 156 -10.76 3.74 2.13
CA ASP A 156 -10.45 2.33 2.27
C ASP A 156 -9.10 1.90 1.70
N THR A 157 -8.39 2.80 1.05
CA THR A 157 -7.11 2.53 0.40
C THR A 157 -6.06 3.45 0.98
N SER A 158 -4.99 2.89 1.48
CA SER A 158 -3.80 3.64 1.86
C SER A 158 -2.61 3.16 1.02
N ILE A 159 -1.70 4.08 0.74
CA ILE A 159 -0.36 3.74 0.29
C ILE A 159 0.58 3.84 1.48
N ILE A 160 1.43 2.84 1.64
CA ILE A 160 2.32 2.71 2.77
C ILE A 160 3.73 2.52 2.23
N PHE A 161 4.61 3.39 2.63
CA PHE A 161 6.02 3.32 2.28
C PHE A 161 6.80 2.78 3.48
N ASN A 162 7.41 1.61 3.33
CA ASN A 162 8.36 1.04 4.26
C ASN A 162 9.77 1.43 3.82
N CYS A 163 10.39 2.33 4.54
CA CYS A 163 11.73 2.82 4.25
C CYS A 163 12.73 2.08 5.14
N TYR A 164 13.69 1.40 4.51
CA TYR A 164 14.76 0.67 5.21
C TYR A 164 16.10 1.33 4.92
N ASN A 165 16.77 1.78 5.94
CA ASN A 165 18.10 2.37 5.84
C ASN A 165 19.16 1.27 5.80
N THR A 166 19.43 0.72 4.62
CA THR A 166 20.48 -0.29 4.43
C THR A 166 21.90 0.29 4.53
N SER A 167 22.02 1.64 4.58
CA SER A 167 23.29 2.36 4.65
C SER A 167 23.73 2.71 6.08
N TRP A 168 22.99 2.29 7.13
CA TRP A 168 23.31 2.61 8.52
C TRP A 168 24.69 2.12 8.96
N MET A 169 25.18 1.03 8.35
CA MET A 169 26.50 0.46 8.62
C MET A 169 27.50 0.66 7.46
N SER A 170 27.24 1.60 6.57
CA SER A 170 28.08 1.90 5.43
C SER A 170 29.47 2.39 5.86
N THR A 171 30.47 2.07 5.06
CA THR A 171 31.86 2.48 5.24
C THR A 171 32.39 3.09 3.94
N LYS A 172 33.52 3.78 4.00
CA LYS A 172 34.12 4.40 2.82
C LYS A 172 34.43 3.38 1.72
N ASN A 173 34.84 2.17 2.11
CA ASN A 173 35.11 1.05 1.20
C ASN A 173 34.17 -0.08 1.57
N GLU A 174 33.14 -0.27 0.76
CA GLU A 174 32.12 -1.28 1.01
C GLU A 174 32.47 -2.61 0.32
N ALA A 175 31.99 -3.70 0.91
CA ALA A 175 32.09 -5.02 0.33
C ALA A 175 30.68 -5.65 0.25
N ASP A 176 30.45 -6.37 -0.83
CA ASP A 176 29.22 -7.13 -1.05
C ASP A 176 28.97 -8.13 0.08
N CYS A 177 27.73 -8.47 0.29
CA CYS A 177 27.29 -9.49 1.26
C CYS A 177 27.64 -9.20 2.72
N ASN A 178 27.91 -7.96 3.09
CA ASN A 178 28.30 -7.57 4.44
C ASN A 178 27.26 -6.71 5.18
N LYS A 179 26.20 -6.27 4.52
CA LYS A 179 25.17 -5.47 5.16
C LYS A 179 24.25 -6.33 6.01
N ILE A 180 23.78 -5.78 7.11
CA ILE A 180 22.79 -6.42 8.00
C ILE A 180 21.62 -5.47 8.15
N MET A 181 20.40 -5.97 7.88
CA MET A 181 19.17 -5.31 8.27
C MET A 181 18.70 -5.93 9.59
N PRO A 182 18.72 -5.17 10.72
CA PRO A 182 18.36 -5.73 12.00
C PRO A 182 16.94 -6.31 11.99
N VAL A 183 16.76 -7.54 12.45
CA VAL A 183 15.47 -8.24 12.39
C VAL A 183 14.42 -7.53 13.24
N SER A 184 14.81 -6.97 14.40
CA SER A 184 13.94 -6.14 15.25
C SER A 184 13.47 -4.84 14.57
N SER A 185 14.16 -4.40 13.51
CA SER A 185 13.80 -3.21 12.75
C SER A 185 12.87 -3.51 11.57
N LEU A 186 12.51 -4.76 11.31
CA LEU A 186 11.62 -5.10 10.22
C LEU A 186 10.20 -4.61 10.54
N LEU A 187 9.67 -3.80 9.65
CA LEU A 187 8.38 -3.13 9.84
C LEU A 187 7.23 -4.11 9.67
N SER A 188 6.48 -4.32 10.74
CA SER A 188 5.24 -5.08 10.68
C SER A 188 4.08 -4.14 10.32
N TYR A 189 3.22 -4.59 9.45
CA TYR A 189 1.99 -3.90 9.12
C TYR A 189 0.86 -4.91 8.91
N GLU A 190 -0.25 -4.69 9.59
CA GLU A 190 -1.47 -5.45 9.33
C GLU A 190 -2.05 -5.01 7.98
N LYS A 191 -1.76 -5.79 6.95
CA LYS A 191 -2.11 -5.49 5.56
C LYS A 191 -3.62 -5.58 5.38
N ARG A 192 -4.23 -4.45 5.05
CA ARG A 192 -5.63 -4.42 4.63
C ARG A 192 -5.74 -4.80 3.14
N PRO A 193 -6.87 -5.36 2.70
CA PRO A 193 -7.00 -5.85 1.32
C PRO A 193 -6.69 -4.84 0.22
N ASN A 194 -6.96 -3.56 0.45
CA ASN A 194 -6.78 -2.51 -0.54
C ASN A 194 -5.54 -1.63 -0.29
N ASP A 195 -4.74 -1.94 0.73
CA ASP A 195 -3.52 -1.18 1.00
C ASP A 195 -2.42 -1.56 -0.01
N ILE A 196 -1.67 -0.56 -0.46
CA ILE A 196 -0.54 -0.71 -1.36
C ILE A 196 0.71 -0.46 -0.55
N ILE A 197 1.57 -1.47 -0.43
CA ILE A 197 2.80 -1.38 0.34
C ILE A 197 3.99 -1.33 -0.61
N ILE A 198 4.77 -0.27 -0.47
CA ILE A 198 5.98 -0.03 -1.24
C ILE A 198 7.15 -0.03 -0.27
N SER A 199 8.07 -0.96 -0.44
CA SER A 199 9.32 -0.98 0.31
C SER A 199 10.43 -0.34 -0.49
N LEU A 200 11.23 0.52 0.15
CA LEU A 200 12.33 1.19 -0.49
C LEU A 200 13.58 1.18 0.40
N PHE A 201 14.73 1.01 -0.24
CA PHE A 201 16.04 0.99 0.37
C PHE A 201 17.11 1.27 -0.69
N HIS A 202 18.36 1.53 -0.28
CA HIS A 202 19.41 1.83 -1.22
C HIS A 202 20.08 0.56 -1.75
N HIS A 203 20.79 -0.21 -0.91
CA HIS A 203 21.52 -1.40 -1.35
C HIS A 203 20.57 -2.54 -1.71
N PRO A 204 20.67 -3.15 -2.89
CA PRO A 204 19.95 -4.36 -3.24
C PRO A 204 20.12 -5.48 -2.22
N THR A 205 19.19 -6.43 -2.18
CA THR A 205 19.25 -7.55 -1.22
C THR A 205 20.50 -8.43 -1.38
N SER A 206 21.14 -8.39 -2.54
CA SER A 206 22.44 -9.04 -2.80
C SER A 206 23.55 -8.54 -1.89
N TRP A 207 23.46 -7.31 -1.38
CA TRP A 207 24.42 -6.70 -0.46
C TRP A 207 24.24 -7.13 0.99
N LEU A 208 23.10 -7.75 1.32
CA LEU A 208 22.85 -8.27 2.66
C LEU A 208 23.59 -9.58 2.90
N SER A 209 24.04 -9.77 4.14
CA SER A 209 24.87 -10.91 4.53
C SER A 209 24.05 -12.23 4.57
N PRO A 210 24.46 -13.23 3.78
CA PRO A 210 23.95 -14.58 3.91
C PRO A 210 24.67 -15.39 5.02
N HIS A 211 25.73 -14.81 5.62
CA HIS A 211 26.66 -15.50 6.52
C HIS A 211 26.36 -15.27 8.00
N THR A 212 25.31 -14.50 8.33
CA THR A 212 24.82 -14.40 9.69
C THR A 212 24.17 -15.71 10.13
N GLN A 213 23.97 -15.89 11.44
CA GLN A 213 23.46 -17.14 12.02
C GLN A 213 22.14 -17.61 11.37
N LYS A 214 21.25 -16.68 11.01
CA LYS A 214 19.93 -17.00 10.43
C LYS A 214 19.83 -16.60 8.96
N ASN A 215 20.93 -16.23 8.30
CA ASN A 215 20.94 -15.72 6.93
C ASN A 215 20.09 -14.44 6.80
N ASN A 216 20.67 -13.30 7.19
CA ASN A 216 19.98 -12.00 7.21
C ASN A 216 19.38 -11.60 5.86
N LYS A 217 20.11 -11.87 4.77
CA LYS A 217 19.58 -11.68 3.42
C LYS A 217 18.26 -12.40 3.21
N LYS A 218 18.20 -13.69 3.55
CA LYS A 218 16.99 -14.50 3.37
C LYS A 218 15.84 -13.99 4.23
N ILE A 219 16.11 -13.63 5.49
CA ILE A 219 15.08 -13.09 6.40
C ILE A 219 14.46 -11.83 5.79
N PHE A 220 15.29 -10.93 5.27
CA PHE A 220 14.81 -9.69 4.67
C PHE A 220 14.03 -9.95 3.36
N GLU A 221 14.52 -10.84 2.49
CA GLU A 221 13.82 -11.23 1.26
C GLU A 221 12.45 -11.89 1.56
N ASP A 222 12.39 -12.79 2.53
CA ASP A 222 11.14 -13.42 2.98
C ASP A 222 10.17 -12.38 3.57
N HIS A 223 10.69 -11.40 4.32
CA HIS A 223 9.90 -10.29 4.84
C HIS A 223 9.33 -9.41 3.72
N LEU A 224 10.14 -9.02 2.74
CA LEU A 224 9.69 -8.23 1.59
C LEU A 224 8.60 -8.98 0.80
N LEU A 225 8.76 -10.28 0.61
CA LEU A 225 7.79 -11.12 -0.10
C LEU A 225 6.42 -11.13 0.60
N GLN A 226 6.42 -11.12 1.93
CA GLN A 226 5.19 -11.13 2.73
C GLN A 226 4.55 -9.74 2.87
N SER A 227 5.34 -8.68 2.88
CA SER A 227 4.88 -7.34 3.25
C SER A 227 4.73 -6.36 2.09
N SER A 228 5.33 -6.60 0.91
CA SER A 228 5.43 -5.58 -0.14
C SER A 228 4.62 -5.92 -1.39
N ASN A 229 4.16 -4.90 -2.11
CA ASN A 229 3.62 -5.01 -3.46
C ASN A 229 4.65 -4.56 -4.50
N ILE A 230 5.40 -3.50 -4.17
CA ILE A 230 6.50 -2.97 -4.98
C ILE A 230 7.72 -2.81 -4.08
N VAL A 231 8.88 -3.15 -4.59
CA VAL A 231 10.17 -2.93 -3.95
C VAL A 231 11.04 -2.07 -4.86
N LEU A 232 11.61 -1.01 -4.31
CA LEU A 232 12.46 -0.04 -5.01
C LEU A 232 13.84 0.00 -4.35
N CYS A 233 14.90 -0.08 -5.14
CA CYS A 233 16.27 0.08 -4.66
C CYS A 233 17.15 0.81 -5.70
N GLY A 234 18.40 1.09 -5.36
CA GLY A 234 19.40 1.75 -6.20
C GLY A 234 20.76 1.07 -6.11
N HIS A 235 21.82 1.88 -5.99
CA HIS A 235 23.22 1.52 -5.72
C HIS A 235 24.01 0.93 -6.88
N GLU A 236 23.46 -0.03 -7.63
CA GLU A 236 24.19 -0.71 -8.71
C GLU A 236 24.30 0.10 -10.01
N HIS A 237 23.72 1.29 -10.04
CA HIS A 237 23.69 2.19 -11.22
C HIS A 237 23.10 1.54 -12.47
N SER A 238 22.49 0.37 -12.34
CA SER A 238 21.86 -0.38 -13.43
C SER A 238 20.34 -0.38 -13.26
N THR A 239 19.63 -0.39 -14.37
CA THR A 239 18.16 -0.50 -14.32
C THR A 239 17.78 -1.97 -14.45
N SER A 240 16.98 -2.47 -13.53
CA SER A 240 16.37 -3.78 -13.66
C SER A 240 14.91 -3.77 -13.22
N SER A 241 14.15 -4.72 -13.73
CA SER A 241 12.74 -4.89 -13.37
C SER A 241 12.43 -6.38 -13.35
N LYS A 242 11.95 -6.88 -12.22
CA LYS A 242 11.71 -8.31 -12.00
C LYS A 242 10.38 -8.50 -11.27
N LYS A 243 9.68 -9.57 -11.56
CA LYS A 243 8.57 -10.04 -10.74
C LYS A 243 9.09 -11.20 -9.89
N ILE A 244 8.99 -11.07 -8.58
CA ILE A 244 9.42 -12.08 -7.62
C ILE A 244 8.16 -12.71 -7.02
N LEU A 245 8.09 -14.04 -7.03
CA LEU A 245 6.93 -14.80 -6.58
C LEU A 245 7.34 -16.00 -5.72
N SER A 246 6.49 -16.32 -4.76
CA SER A 246 6.63 -17.53 -3.96
C SER A 246 5.98 -18.72 -4.67
N LEU A 247 6.71 -19.82 -4.80
CA LEU A 247 6.16 -21.06 -5.34
C LEU A 247 5.23 -21.79 -4.34
N LYS A 248 5.28 -21.42 -3.06
CA LYS A 248 4.49 -22.06 -2.00
C LYS A 248 3.25 -21.26 -1.57
N GLY A 249 3.08 -20.05 -2.10
CA GLY A 249 1.98 -19.15 -1.79
C GLY A 249 1.67 -18.24 -2.97
N ASN A 250 0.71 -17.34 -2.79
CA ASN A 250 0.35 -16.34 -3.78
C ASN A 250 1.07 -15.00 -3.53
N ASP A 251 2.13 -15.01 -2.69
CA ASP A 251 2.88 -13.80 -2.38
C ASP A 251 3.82 -13.47 -3.54
N GLU A 252 3.71 -12.26 -4.02
CA GLU A 252 4.55 -11.71 -5.09
C GLU A 252 4.73 -10.21 -4.93
N PHE A 253 5.82 -9.69 -5.45
CA PHE A 253 6.04 -8.25 -5.58
C PHE A 253 6.80 -7.91 -6.87
N ILE A 254 6.67 -6.66 -7.28
CA ILE A 254 7.43 -6.08 -8.39
C ILE A 254 8.71 -5.48 -7.81
N TYR A 255 9.86 -5.95 -8.26
CA TYR A 255 11.18 -5.45 -7.89
C TYR A 255 11.72 -4.54 -8.97
N LEU A 256 11.98 -3.30 -8.65
CA LEU A 256 12.45 -2.28 -9.57
C LEU A 256 13.73 -1.64 -9.03
N GLU A 257 14.80 -1.80 -9.76
CA GLU A 257 16.10 -1.21 -9.49
C GLU A 257 16.25 0.07 -10.30
N GLY A 258 16.55 1.17 -9.63
CA GLY A 258 16.82 2.47 -10.24
C GLY A 258 18.24 2.52 -10.75
N GLY A 259 18.42 3.00 -11.98
CA GLY A 259 19.76 3.39 -12.44
C GLY A 259 20.16 4.74 -11.86
N ALA A 260 21.45 5.09 -12.01
CA ALA A 260 21.92 6.37 -11.53
C ALA A 260 21.25 7.54 -12.25
N PHE A 261 20.70 8.47 -11.46
CA PHE A 261 20.17 9.71 -12.02
C PHE A 261 21.30 10.59 -12.56
N LYS A 262 22.51 10.44 -12.01
CA LYS A 262 23.68 11.13 -12.51
C LYS A 262 24.94 10.29 -12.31
N GLU A 263 25.60 9.98 -13.41
CA GLU A 263 26.92 9.36 -13.39
C GLU A 263 28.02 10.30 -13.89
N LYS A 264 29.25 10.04 -13.48
CA LYS A 264 30.47 10.72 -14.01
C LYS A 264 30.63 10.52 -15.51
N SER A 265 30.11 9.43 -16.04
CA SER A 265 30.10 9.11 -17.48
C SER A 265 29.15 9.99 -18.30
N GLY A 266 28.32 10.80 -17.65
CA GLY A 266 27.24 11.57 -18.28
C GLY A 266 25.95 10.78 -18.53
N LYS A 267 25.89 9.51 -18.11
CA LYS A 267 24.64 8.75 -18.11
C LYS A 267 23.70 9.29 -17.05
N SER A 268 22.43 9.32 -17.39
CA SER A 268 21.36 9.65 -16.45
C SER A 268 20.15 8.80 -16.76
N SER A 269 19.49 8.28 -15.74
CA SER A 269 18.27 7.50 -15.88
C SER A 269 17.32 7.69 -14.70
N PHE A 270 16.04 7.49 -14.95
CA PHE A 270 15.02 7.46 -13.90
C PHE A 270 13.86 6.55 -14.32
N LYS A 271 12.98 6.24 -13.37
CA LYS A 271 11.74 5.51 -13.64
C LYS A 271 10.51 6.35 -13.27
N LEU A 272 9.46 6.21 -14.07
CA LEU A 272 8.11 6.64 -13.71
C LEU A 272 7.22 5.40 -13.63
N ILE A 273 6.63 5.18 -12.46
CA ILE A 273 5.80 4.03 -12.17
C ILE A 273 4.38 4.57 -11.95
N CYS A 274 3.45 4.15 -12.79
CA CYS A 274 2.06 4.57 -12.72
C CYS A 274 1.18 3.37 -12.44
N PHE A 275 0.17 3.52 -11.57
CA PHE A 275 -0.82 2.48 -11.35
C PHE A 275 -2.18 3.06 -10.99
N ASP A 276 -3.23 2.32 -11.30
CA ASP A 276 -4.58 2.64 -10.89
C ASP A 276 -4.94 1.94 -9.57
N THR A 277 -5.54 2.68 -8.64
CA THR A 277 -5.97 2.13 -7.33
C THR A 277 -7.30 1.38 -7.39
N VAL A 278 -7.94 1.30 -8.56
CA VAL A 278 -9.22 0.61 -8.74
C VAL A 278 -9.00 -0.84 -9.18
N ASP A 279 -8.21 -1.03 -10.23
CA ASP A 279 -7.93 -2.36 -10.78
C ASP A 279 -6.51 -2.84 -10.52
N PHE A 280 -5.67 -1.96 -9.93
CA PHE A 280 -4.27 -2.23 -9.55
C PHE A 280 -3.36 -2.63 -10.72
N SER A 281 -3.80 -2.31 -11.92
CA SER A 281 -2.94 -2.35 -13.11
C SER A 281 -1.98 -1.17 -13.12
N GLY A 282 -0.80 -1.38 -13.64
CA GLY A 282 0.22 -0.35 -13.71
C GLY A 282 1.24 -0.56 -14.80
N ASN A 283 2.02 0.48 -15.04
CA ASN A 283 3.15 0.48 -15.95
C ASN A 283 4.37 1.06 -15.25
N SER A 284 5.53 0.51 -15.54
CA SER A 284 6.84 1.05 -15.14
C SER A 284 7.59 1.46 -16.40
N TYR A 285 7.79 2.75 -16.56
CA TYR A 285 8.55 3.34 -17.65
C TYR A 285 9.98 3.59 -17.17
N THR A 286 10.97 3.22 -17.96
CA THR A 286 12.37 3.53 -17.71
C THR A 286 12.85 4.50 -18.78
N PHE A 287 13.47 5.58 -18.34
CA PHE A 287 14.00 6.64 -19.18
C PHE A 287 15.51 6.76 -19.02
N GLU A 288 16.20 6.95 -20.11
CA GLU A 288 17.64 7.17 -20.16
C GLU A 288 17.95 8.43 -20.96
N PHE A 289 18.90 9.24 -20.47
CA PHE A 289 19.34 10.45 -21.15
C PHE A 289 20.21 10.09 -22.35
N ARG A 290 19.75 10.45 -23.54
CA ARG A 290 20.46 10.22 -24.81
C ARG A 290 20.49 11.48 -25.66
N GLY A 291 21.69 11.89 -26.02
CA GLY A 291 21.85 13.15 -26.74
C GLY A 291 21.51 14.36 -25.86
N ASN A 292 20.35 14.96 -26.08
CA ASN A 292 19.88 16.15 -25.35
C ASN A 292 18.60 15.95 -24.55
N ASP A 293 17.99 14.77 -24.59
CA ASP A 293 16.70 14.49 -23.93
C ASP A 293 16.63 13.09 -23.34
N TYR A 294 15.66 12.85 -22.47
CA TYR A 294 15.36 11.52 -22.02
C TYR A 294 14.54 10.76 -23.08
N VAL A 295 14.92 9.51 -23.29
CA VAL A 295 14.24 8.57 -24.17
C VAL A 295 13.74 7.41 -23.37
N GLN A 296 12.50 7.01 -23.57
CA GLN A 296 11.96 5.79 -22.97
C GLN A 296 12.65 4.58 -23.57
N ILE A 297 13.29 3.79 -22.71
CA ILE A 297 14.03 2.58 -23.10
C ILE A 297 13.29 1.29 -22.74
N ASP A 298 12.34 1.37 -21.80
CA ASP A 298 11.55 0.23 -21.35
C ASP A 298 10.16 0.66 -20.87
N ASN A 299 9.17 -0.24 -21.04
CA ASN A 299 7.82 -0.09 -20.53
C ASN A 299 7.28 -1.47 -20.13
N ILE A 300 7.12 -1.71 -18.85
CA ILE A 300 6.65 -2.98 -18.30
C ILE A 300 5.28 -2.78 -17.69
N SER A 301 4.28 -3.44 -18.27
CA SER A 301 2.94 -3.51 -17.70
C SER A 301 2.89 -4.58 -16.61
N TYR A 302 2.24 -4.28 -15.52
CA TYR A 302 2.07 -5.21 -14.41
C TYR A 302 0.69 -5.06 -13.77
N LYS A 303 0.33 -6.04 -12.96
CA LYS A 303 -0.80 -5.95 -12.05
C LYS A 303 -0.31 -6.27 -10.66
N LEU A 304 -0.57 -5.38 -9.70
CA LEU A 304 -0.22 -5.61 -8.30
C LEU A 304 -1.10 -6.74 -7.78
N SER A 305 -0.47 -7.75 -7.19
CA SER A 305 -1.23 -8.76 -6.48
C SER A 305 -1.83 -8.13 -5.23
N HIS A 306 -3.14 -8.16 -5.17
CA HIS A 306 -3.82 -7.98 -3.90
C HIS A 306 -3.66 -9.25 -3.11
N SER A 307 -2.99 -9.13 -1.97
CA SER A 307 -2.89 -10.26 -1.10
C SER A 307 -4.28 -10.73 -0.71
N ARG A 308 -4.57 -11.97 -1.09
CA ARG A 308 -5.28 -12.90 -0.24
C ARG A 308 -6.79 -13.05 -0.37
N ASN A 309 -7.44 -12.34 -1.24
CA ASN A 309 -8.70 -12.88 -1.72
C ASN A 309 -8.66 -12.85 -3.24
N ASP A 310 -8.37 -13.99 -3.87
CA ASP A 310 -8.71 -14.27 -5.28
C ASP A 310 -10.22 -14.11 -5.54
N VAL A 311 -10.92 -13.57 -4.55
CA VAL A 311 -12.35 -13.40 -4.47
C VAL A 311 -12.63 -11.92 -4.65
N ASN A 312 -13.10 -11.58 -5.83
CA ASN A 312 -13.62 -10.24 -6.13
C ASN A 312 -15.13 -10.30 -6.25
N ILE A 313 -15.78 -9.23 -5.82
CA ILE A 313 -17.22 -9.04 -6.06
C ILE A 313 -17.46 -8.95 -7.57
N ASP A 314 -18.53 -9.56 -8.05
CA ASP A 314 -18.98 -9.42 -9.43
C ASP A 314 -19.27 -7.94 -9.77
N ASN A 315 -18.93 -7.49 -10.96
CA ASN A 315 -19.05 -6.07 -11.33
C ASN A 315 -20.51 -5.57 -11.31
N GLU A 316 -21.44 -6.36 -11.77
CA GLU A 316 -22.85 -5.97 -11.77
C GLU A 316 -23.40 -5.95 -10.35
N PHE A 317 -23.03 -6.93 -9.55
CA PHE A 317 -23.42 -6.94 -8.14
C PHE A 317 -22.75 -5.81 -7.35
N PHE A 318 -21.49 -5.50 -7.64
CA PHE A 318 -20.81 -4.35 -7.04
C PHE A 318 -21.56 -3.05 -7.31
N LYS A 319 -22.02 -2.83 -8.54
CA LYS A 319 -22.87 -1.66 -8.87
C LYS A 319 -24.16 -1.67 -8.05
N ILE A 320 -24.83 -2.82 -7.91
CA ILE A 320 -26.07 -2.92 -7.14
C ILE A 320 -25.89 -2.45 -5.70
N ILE A 321 -24.79 -2.81 -5.05
CA ILE A 321 -24.53 -2.47 -3.64
C ILE A 321 -23.88 -1.11 -3.43
N THR A 322 -23.38 -0.46 -4.49
CA THR A 322 -22.67 0.81 -4.38
C THR A 322 -23.31 1.98 -5.11
N ASP A 323 -24.13 1.72 -6.12
CA ASP A 323 -24.75 2.82 -6.87
C ASP A 323 -25.83 3.53 -6.05
N ILE A 324 -25.87 4.85 -6.17
CA ILE A 324 -26.90 5.70 -5.59
C ILE A 324 -27.94 6.03 -6.65
N ILE A 325 -29.21 6.08 -6.24
CA ILE A 325 -30.34 6.33 -7.15
C ILE A 325 -30.28 7.76 -7.72
N ILE A 326 -29.84 8.71 -6.92
CA ILE A 326 -29.74 10.13 -7.32
C ILE A 326 -28.27 10.47 -7.50
N PRO A 327 -27.82 10.81 -8.72
CA PRO A 327 -26.42 11.18 -8.95
C PRO A 327 -26.06 12.45 -8.16
N ILE A 328 -25.04 12.37 -7.34
CA ILE A 328 -24.50 13.47 -6.57
C ILE A 328 -23.24 13.98 -7.28
N LYS A 329 -23.20 15.30 -7.58
CA LYS A 329 -22.01 15.95 -8.10
C LYS A 329 -21.07 16.27 -6.94
N HIS A 330 -19.83 15.83 -7.02
CA HIS A 330 -18.81 16.13 -6.02
C HIS A 330 -17.58 16.76 -6.72
N PRO A 331 -16.96 17.82 -6.15
CA PRO A 331 -15.87 18.55 -6.82
C PRO A 331 -14.59 17.72 -7.03
N ILE A 332 -14.42 16.61 -6.29
CA ILE A 332 -13.19 15.80 -6.29
C ILE A 332 -13.45 14.34 -6.71
N ILE A 333 -14.66 13.84 -6.50
CA ILE A 333 -15.02 12.45 -6.76
C ILE A 333 -15.84 12.39 -8.04
N GLU A 334 -15.33 11.75 -9.08
CA GLU A 334 -15.99 11.64 -10.38
C GLU A 334 -17.35 10.93 -10.29
N LYS A 335 -17.42 9.86 -9.51
CA LYS A 335 -18.65 9.12 -9.24
C LYS A 335 -18.79 8.86 -7.75
N VAL A 336 -19.72 9.55 -7.09
CA VAL A 336 -20.06 9.29 -5.69
C VAL A 336 -20.84 8.00 -5.58
N THR A 337 -20.47 7.14 -4.63
CA THR A 337 -21.11 5.84 -4.38
C THR A 337 -21.74 5.80 -2.99
N LEU A 338 -22.61 4.81 -2.74
CA LEU A 338 -23.25 4.64 -1.43
C LEU A 338 -22.23 4.60 -0.28
N PRO A 339 -21.14 3.84 -0.34
CA PRO A 339 -20.11 3.85 0.71
C PRO A 339 -19.47 5.20 1.00
N ASP A 340 -19.48 6.14 0.04
CA ASP A 340 -18.86 7.46 0.20
C ASP A 340 -19.72 8.41 1.02
N ILE A 341 -21.04 8.17 1.05
CA ILE A 341 -22.01 9.07 1.67
C ILE A 341 -22.87 8.41 2.76
N PHE A 342 -22.73 7.09 2.95
CA PHE A 342 -23.57 6.36 3.90
C PHE A 342 -23.27 6.75 5.33
N VAL A 343 -24.28 7.23 6.03
CA VAL A 343 -24.22 7.51 7.47
C VAL A 343 -24.89 6.35 8.19
N TYR A 344 -24.17 5.71 9.09
CA TYR A 344 -24.69 4.60 9.89
C TYR A 344 -25.71 5.14 10.88
N PRO A 345 -26.99 4.66 10.86
CA PRO A 345 -28.00 5.10 11.80
C PRO A 345 -27.74 4.53 13.19
N ASP A 346 -28.24 5.20 14.20
CA ASP A 346 -28.34 4.62 15.53
C ASP A 346 -29.52 3.62 15.57
N LEU A 347 -29.27 2.48 16.20
CA LEU A 347 -30.28 1.42 16.38
C LEU A 347 -30.68 1.34 17.85
N GLU A 348 -31.97 1.18 18.06
CA GLU A 348 -32.54 0.95 19.37
C GLU A 348 -32.70 -0.56 19.63
N PRO A 349 -32.12 -1.12 20.71
CA PRO A 349 -32.37 -2.50 21.07
C PRO A 349 -33.86 -2.74 21.35
N LEU A 350 -34.45 -3.80 20.78
CA LEU A 350 -35.77 -4.24 21.11
C LEU A 350 -35.75 -4.80 22.55
N THR A 351 -36.27 -4.03 23.50
CA THR A 351 -36.42 -4.44 24.90
C THR A 351 -37.89 -4.50 25.25
N ASP A 352 -38.31 -5.51 26.03
CA ASP A 352 -39.68 -5.68 26.51
C ASP A 352 -40.07 -4.62 27.58
N THR A 353 -39.25 -3.60 27.82
CA THR A 353 -39.52 -2.59 28.84
C THR A 353 -39.91 -1.26 28.21
N ASP A 354 -41.05 -0.71 28.61
CA ASP A 354 -41.60 0.62 28.25
C ASP A 354 -40.77 1.80 28.85
N ASP A 355 -39.65 1.52 29.50
CA ASP A 355 -38.87 2.57 30.16
C ASP A 355 -38.00 3.34 29.15
N LEU A 356 -38.49 4.49 28.72
CA LEU A 356 -37.84 5.42 27.80
C LEU A 356 -36.45 5.87 28.28
N ALA A 357 -36.22 5.87 29.61
CA ALA A 357 -34.93 6.27 30.20
C ALA A 357 -33.82 5.20 30.09
N ALA A 358 -34.21 3.95 29.80
CA ALA A 358 -33.29 2.81 29.67
C ALA A 358 -32.84 2.56 28.22
N ARG A 359 -33.35 3.30 27.23
CA ARG A 359 -33.08 3.10 25.80
C ARG A 359 -31.65 3.59 25.49
N LYS A 360 -30.71 2.65 25.34
CA LYS A 360 -29.35 2.92 24.87
C LYS A 360 -29.29 2.67 23.37
N TYR A 361 -29.23 3.74 22.58
CA TYR A 361 -28.96 3.66 21.17
C TYR A 361 -27.55 3.11 20.94
N LYS A 362 -27.40 2.24 19.95
CA LYS A 362 -26.09 1.71 19.50
C LYS A 362 -25.85 2.15 18.07
N ASP A 363 -24.67 2.65 17.79
CA ASP A 363 -24.22 2.90 16.43
C ASP A 363 -24.26 1.59 15.63
N SER A 364 -25.02 1.58 14.53
CA SER A 364 -25.14 0.40 13.69
C SER A 364 -23.79 -0.08 13.12
N PHE A 365 -22.80 0.80 13.00
CA PHE A 365 -21.45 0.38 12.60
C PHE A 365 -20.80 -0.56 13.63
N GLU A 366 -21.16 -0.46 14.89
CA GLU A 366 -20.66 -1.35 15.95
C GLU A 366 -21.10 -2.81 15.78
N ILE A 367 -22.22 -3.06 15.10
CA ILE A 367 -22.69 -4.42 14.79
C ILE A 367 -21.62 -5.22 14.01
N LEU A 368 -20.80 -4.54 13.21
CA LEU A 368 -19.71 -5.19 12.49
C LEU A 368 -18.57 -5.69 13.38
N LYS A 369 -18.56 -5.32 14.66
CA LYS A 369 -17.56 -5.75 15.66
C LYS A 369 -17.99 -6.99 16.46
N PHE A 370 -19.29 -7.32 16.46
CA PHE A 370 -19.80 -8.48 17.19
C PHE A 370 -19.46 -9.77 16.46
N ASP A 371 -18.83 -10.69 17.15
CA ASP A 371 -18.54 -12.02 16.65
C ASP A 371 -19.64 -12.99 17.11
N ASP A 372 -20.04 -13.90 16.20
CA ASP A 372 -20.98 -15.02 16.46
C ASP A 372 -22.41 -14.61 16.86
N GLU A 373 -22.81 -13.37 16.67
CA GLU A 373 -24.19 -12.92 16.98
C GLU A 373 -25.10 -12.98 15.75
N LYS A 374 -26.36 -13.30 16.00
CA LYS A 374 -27.44 -13.26 15.03
C LYS A 374 -28.33 -12.08 15.33
N ILE A 375 -28.35 -11.14 14.40
CA ILE A 375 -28.96 -9.83 14.60
C ILE A 375 -30.16 -9.69 13.68
N ILE A 376 -31.30 -9.29 14.22
CA ILE A 376 -32.50 -8.92 13.47
C ILE A 376 -32.64 -7.40 13.58
N ILE A 377 -32.72 -6.74 12.42
CA ILE A 377 -32.95 -5.30 12.34
C ILE A 377 -34.36 -5.07 11.80
N GLU A 378 -35.19 -4.45 12.61
CA GLU A 378 -36.56 -4.07 12.24
C GLU A 378 -36.64 -2.57 11.94
N GLY A 379 -37.59 -2.17 11.15
CA GLY A 379 -37.82 -0.76 10.82
C GLY A 379 -38.94 -0.60 9.80
N ASP A 380 -39.46 0.61 9.68
CA ASP A 380 -40.53 0.95 8.77
C ASP A 380 -40.15 0.77 7.29
N SER A 381 -41.17 0.74 6.44
CA SER A 381 -40.94 0.72 4.99
C SER A 381 -40.15 1.96 4.58
N GLN A 382 -39.12 1.78 3.73
CA GLN A 382 -38.21 2.85 3.24
C GLN A 382 -37.29 3.45 4.32
N SER A 383 -37.12 2.82 5.48
CA SER A 383 -36.18 3.27 6.52
C SER A 383 -34.68 3.08 6.20
N GLY A 384 -34.34 2.61 4.99
CA GLY A 384 -32.96 2.43 4.56
C GLY A 384 -32.32 1.09 4.93
N ARG A 385 -33.07 0.09 5.40
CA ARG A 385 -32.59 -1.25 5.78
C ARG A 385 -31.76 -1.92 4.67
N THR A 386 -32.23 -1.88 3.42
CA THR A 386 -31.50 -2.44 2.27
C THR A 386 -30.15 -1.72 2.07
N SER A 387 -30.13 -0.39 2.17
CA SER A 387 -28.89 0.40 2.06
C SER A 387 -27.92 0.09 3.19
N LEU A 388 -28.42 -0.14 4.41
CA LEU A 388 -27.61 -0.58 5.54
C LEU A 388 -26.99 -1.96 5.29
N LEU A 389 -27.75 -2.92 4.76
CA LEU A 389 -27.21 -4.24 4.41
C LEU A 389 -26.19 -4.17 3.27
N TYR A 390 -26.35 -3.28 2.30
CA TYR A 390 -25.34 -3.05 1.26
C TYR A 390 -24.06 -2.44 1.84
N ALA A 391 -24.19 -1.47 2.74
CA ALA A 391 -23.05 -0.91 3.45
C ALA A 391 -22.34 -1.97 4.30
N TYR A 392 -23.08 -2.84 5.00
CA TYR A 392 -22.52 -3.97 5.74
C TYR A 392 -21.81 -4.96 4.82
N TYR A 393 -22.43 -5.36 3.69
CA TYR A 393 -21.80 -6.26 2.73
C TYR A 393 -20.42 -5.72 2.29
N TYR A 394 -20.39 -4.45 1.90
CA TYR A 394 -19.20 -3.79 1.45
C TYR A 394 -18.11 -3.73 2.54
N GLN A 395 -18.48 -3.34 3.77
CA GLN A 395 -17.53 -3.24 4.88
C GLN A 395 -17.01 -4.62 5.34
N LEU A 396 -17.88 -5.62 5.41
CA LEU A 396 -17.49 -6.99 5.76
C LEU A 396 -16.54 -7.56 4.71
N PHE A 397 -16.86 -7.40 3.43
CA PHE A 397 -15.97 -7.84 2.36
C PHE A 397 -14.60 -7.18 2.46
N LYS A 398 -14.52 -5.88 2.75
CA LYS A 398 -13.27 -5.16 2.97
C LYS A 398 -12.46 -5.64 4.19
N LYS A 399 -13.16 -6.06 5.23
CA LYS A 399 -12.53 -6.66 6.41
C LYS A 399 -12.07 -8.11 6.19
N GLY A 400 -12.22 -8.65 4.96
CA GLY A 400 -11.79 -10.00 4.62
C GLY A 400 -12.79 -11.10 4.97
N TYR A 401 -14.04 -10.72 5.27
CA TYR A 401 -15.15 -11.66 5.37
C TYR A 401 -15.67 -12.02 3.98
N PHE A 402 -16.48 -13.08 3.92
CA PHE A 402 -17.15 -13.55 2.70
C PHE A 402 -18.66 -13.42 2.86
N PRO A 403 -19.20 -12.18 2.72
CA PRO A 403 -20.62 -11.97 2.87
C PRO A 403 -21.40 -12.52 1.68
N LEU A 404 -22.57 -13.09 1.93
CA LEU A 404 -23.60 -13.36 0.93
C LEU A 404 -24.84 -12.54 1.25
N TYR A 405 -25.45 -11.95 0.23
CA TYR A 405 -26.68 -11.17 0.35
C TYR A 405 -27.83 -11.91 -0.35
N ILE A 406 -28.94 -12.03 0.34
CA ILE A 406 -30.15 -12.72 -0.16
C ILE A 406 -31.36 -11.82 0.07
N LYS A 407 -32.19 -11.65 -0.96
CA LYS A 407 -33.53 -11.05 -0.79
C LYS A 407 -34.54 -12.13 -0.38
N GLY A 408 -35.29 -11.90 0.69
CA GLY A 408 -36.29 -12.85 1.19
C GLY A 408 -37.27 -13.31 0.11
N LYS A 409 -37.71 -12.41 -0.77
CA LYS A 409 -38.61 -12.74 -1.91
C LYS A 409 -38.00 -13.72 -2.94
N GLU A 410 -36.68 -13.88 -2.96
CA GLU A 410 -35.99 -14.82 -3.85
C GLU A 410 -35.90 -16.22 -3.23
N ILE A 411 -36.14 -16.33 -1.92
CA ILE A 411 -36.15 -17.59 -1.19
C ILE A 411 -37.46 -18.31 -1.50
N LYS A 412 -37.36 -19.32 -2.36
CA LYS A 412 -38.45 -20.25 -2.67
C LYS A 412 -38.20 -21.58 -1.96
N LYS A 413 -39.00 -22.59 -2.22
CA LYS A 413 -38.84 -23.97 -1.68
C LYS A 413 -37.54 -24.67 -2.17
N GLN A 414 -36.45 -23.92 -2.25
CA GLN A 414 -35.13 -24.44 -2.69
C GLN A 414 -34.32 -24.95 -1.48
N LYS A 415 -33.40 -25.88 -1.74
CA LYS A 415 -32.48 -26.33 -0.71
C LYS A 415 -31.43 -25.23 -0.44
N VAL A 416 -31.04 -25.07 0.81
CA VAL A 416 -30.03 -24.08 1.25
C VAL A 416 -28.80 -24.05 0.35
N LYS A 417 -28.26 -25.21 0.00
CA LYS A 417 -27.09 -25.32 -0.89
C LYS A 417 -27.30 -24.68 -2.27
N GLU A 418 -28.48 -24.80 -2.83
CA GLU A 418 -28.81 -24.20 -4.13
C GLU A 418 -28.84 -22.68 -4.05
N ILE A 419 -29.37 -22.14 -2.96
CA ILE A 419 -29.41 -20.69 -2.67
C ILE A 419 -27.99 -20.16 -2.55
N ILE A 420 -27.15 -20.77 -1.71
CA ILE A 420 -25.74 -20.40 -1.52
C ILE A 420 -24.99 -20.41 -2.86
N LYS A 421 -25.12 -21.48 -3.63
CA LYS A 421 -24.48 -21.62 -4.94
C LYS A 421 -24.90 -20.53 -5.92
N GLN A 422 -26.18 -20.17 -5.94
CA GLN A 422 -26.70 -19.10 -6.77
C GLN A 422 -26.15 -17.74 -6.34
N CYS A 423 -26.12 -17.44 -5.05
CA CYS A 423 -25.56 -16.21 -4.51
C CYS A 423 -24.07 -16.06 -4.85
N ILE A 424 -23.27 -17.11 -4.66
CA ILE A 424 -21.86 -17.10 -5.01
C ILE A 424 -21.67 -16.78 -6.49
N LYS A 425 -22.44 -17.43 -7.37
CA LYS A 425 -22.34 -17.22 -8.81
C LYS A 425 -22.70 -15.80 -9.25
N GLN A 426 -23.61 -15.15 -8.53
CA GLN A 426 -24.09 -13.80 -8.85
C GLN A 426 -23.26 -12.69 -8.20
N GLN A 427 -22.65 -12.96 -7.04
CA GLN A 427 -22.02 -11.93 -6.20
C GLN A 427 -20.49 -11.94 -6.26
N TYR A 428 -19.91 -13.05 -6.72
CA TYR A 428 -18.46 -13.18 -6.84
C TYR A 428 -18.03 -13.48 -8.27
N ARG A 429 -16.87 -12.89 -8.67
CA ARG A 429 -16.29 -13.13 -10.00
C ARG A 429 -15.75 -14.54 -10.12
N LYS A 430 -15.85 -15.12 -11.33
CA LYS A 430 -15.15 -16.35 -11.66
C LYS A 430 -13.62 -16.14 -11.59
N PRO A 431 -12.83 -17.14 -11.15
CA PRO A 431 -13.23 -18.55 -10.97
C PRO A 431 -13.76 -18.94 -9.59
N PHE A 432 -14.21 -18.01 -8.74
CA PHE A 432 -14.67 -18.32 -7.39
C PHE A 432 -15.94 -19.20 -7.40
N THR A 433 -15.91 -20.32 -6.69
CA THR A 433 -16.94 -21.36 -6.70
C THR A 433 -17.45 -21.66 -5.30
N GLU A 434 -18.54 -22.45 -5.20
CA GLU A 434 -19.06 -22.98 -3.94
C GLU A 434 -17.96 -23.72 -3.15
N LYS A 435 -17.11 -24.52 -3.82
CA LYS A 435 -16.01 -25.23 -3.18
C LYS A 435 -15.02 -24.26 -2.53
N ASN A 436 -14.61 -23.21 -3.26
CA ASN A 436 -13.73 -22.18 -2.70
C ASN A 436 -14.36 -21.44 -1.53
N TYR A 437 -15.69 -21.22 -1.56
CA TYR A 437 -16.42 -20.58 -0.47
C TYR A 437 -16.42 -21.45 0.80
N ILE A 438 -16.70 -22.74 0.64
CA ILE A 438 -16.72 -23.71 1.76
C ILE A 438 -15.34 -23.91 2.38
N GLU A 439 -14.27 -23.77 1.60
CA GLU A 439 -12.89 -23.85 2.07
C GLU A 439 -12.45 -22.61 2.92
N LYS A 440 -13.24 -21.52 2.88
CA LYS A 440 -12.95 -20.35 3.73
C LYS A 440 -13.29 -20.64 5.20
N GLU A 441 -12.57 -19.98 6.10
CA GLU A 441 -12.83 -20.10 7.53
C GLU A 441 -14.31 -19.83 7.86
N PHE A 442 -14.91 -20.68 8.68
CA PHE A 442 -16.31 -20.54 9.09
C PHE A 442 -16.58 -19.17 9.73
N SER A 443 -15.66 -18.68 10.58
CA SER A 443 -15.74 -17.38 11.25
C SER A 443 -15.82 -16.18 10.29
N LYS A 444 -15.43 -16.36 9.04
CA LYS A 444 -15.44 -15.30 8.01
C LYS A 444 -16.64 -15.37 7.07
N ARG A 445 -17.50 -16.37 7.18
CA ARG A 445 -18.72 -16.49 6.35
C ARG A 445 -19.86 -15.74 6.99
N VAL A 446 -20.43 -14.76 6.29
CA VAL A 446 -21.50 -13.91 6.79
C VAL A 446 -22.68 -13.97 5.85
N LEU A 447 -23.90 -14.01 6.39
CA LEU A 447 -25.13 -14.01 5.63
C LEU A 447 -25.97 -12.79 5.97
N LEU A 448 -26.32 -12.02 4.96
CA LEU A 448 -27.19 -10.86 5.04
C LEU A 448 -28.51 -11.17 4.34
N ILE A 449 -29.63 -11.17 5.06
CA ILE A 449 -30.94 -11.46 4.51
C ILE A 449 -31.79 -10.21 4.58
N ASP A 450 -32.24 -9.73 3.42
CA ASP A 450 -33.11 -8.57 3.30
C ASP A 450 -34.59 -9.00 3.14
N ASP A 451 -35.51 -8.31 3.82
CA ASP A 451 -36.95 -8.55 3.76
C ASP A 451 -37.31 -10.04 3.95
N ILE A 452 -36.80 -10.70 5.01
CA ILE A 452 -37.05 -12.12 5.30
C ILE A 452 -38.58 -12.42 5.49
N ASP A 453 -39.32 -11.43 5.89
CA ASP A 453 -40.78 -11.51 6.03
C ASP A 453 -41.49 -11.78 4.70
N ARG A 454 -40.92 -11.33 3.58
CA ARG A 454 -41.45 -11.52 2.22
C ARG A 454 -41.06 -12.87 1.58
N CYS A 455 -40.47 -13.77 2.35
CA CYS A 455 -40.14 -15.11 1.89
C CYS A 455 -41.44 -15.95 1.74
N ASP A 456 -41.53 -16.72 0.64
CA ASP A 456 -42.68 -17.56 0.25
C ASP A 456 -42.82 -18.84 1.11
N LEU A 457 -42.24 -18.86 2.30
CA LEU A 457 -42.29 -19.96 3.26
C LEU A 457 -43.23 -19.59 4.43
N ASN A 458 -43.98 -20.58 4.95
CA ASN A 458 -44.69 -20.42 6.20
C ASN A 458 -43.70 -20.31 7.40
N ALA A 459 -44.23 -19.95 8.57
CA ALA A 459 -43.40 -19.74 9.77
C ALA A 459 -42.47 -20.91 10.09
N THR A 460 -42.99 -22.15 10.04
CA THR A 460 -42.18 -23.37 10.27
C THR A 460 -41.11 -23.58 9.20
N GLY A 461 -41.40 -23.25 7.94
CA GLY A 461 -40.45 -23.31 6.83
C GLY A 461 -39.33 -22.28 6.97
N LYS A 462 -39.68 -21.05 7.38
CA LYS A 462 -38.67 -19.99 7.66
C LYS A 462 -37.76 -20.39 8.81
N GLN A 463 -38.30 -20.93 9.89
CA GLN A 463 -37.48 -21.38 11.03
C GLN A 463 -36.53 -22.51 10.64
N LYS A 464 -37.01 -23.53 9.90
CA LYS A 464 -36.12 -24.61 9.40
C LYS A 464 -35.04 -24.07 8.49
N LEU A 465 -35.33 -23.15 7.57
CA LEU A 465 -34.39 -22.51 6.70
C LEU A 465 -33.30 -21.80 7.51
N LEU A 466 -33.68 -20.99 8.50
CA LEU A 466 -32.73 -20.29 9.36
C LEU A 466 -31.84 -21.24 10.17
N GLU A 467 -32.38 -22.36 10.65
CA GLU A 467 -31.63 -23.38 11.36
C GLU A 467 -30.61 -24.11 10.46
N GLU A 468 -30.93 -24.32 9.18
CA GLU A 468 -30.00 -24.89 8.21
C GLU A 468 -28.90 -23.87 7.84
N LEU A 469 -29.26 -22.61 7.59
CA LEU A 469 -28.31 -21.55 7.28
C LEU A 469 -27.30 -21.30 8.42
N LYS A 470 -27.76 -21.44 9.67
CA LYS A 470 -26.89 -21.33 10.86
C LYS A 470 -25.69 -22.29 10.85
N LYS A 471 -25.77 -23.41 10.14
CA LYS A 471 -24.68 -24.40 10.06
C LYS A 471 -23.55 -23.96 9.12
N ASP A 472 -23.83 -23.08 8.18
CA ASP A 472 -22.91 -22.67 7.12
C ASP A 472 -22.31 -21.27 7.35
N PHE A 473 -22.87 -20.48 8.28
CA PHE A 473 -22.47 -19.09 8.53
C PHE A 473 -22.23 -18.79 10.01
N SER A 474 -21.19 -18.03 10.32
CA SER A 474 -20.88 -17.55 11.67
C SER A 474 -21.74 -16.35 12.06
N LYS A 475 -22.04 -15.48 11.11
CA LYS A 475 -22.82 -14.26 11.28
C LYS A 475 -23.99 -14.23 10.32
#